data_fa8d4c89c90cea05d5d2e98399880c31
#
_entry.id   fa8d4c89c90cea05d5d2e98399880c31
#
_cell.length_a   1.000
_cell.length_b   1.000
_cell.length_c   1.000
_cell.angle_alpha   90.00
_cell.angle_beta   90.00
_cell.angle_gamma   90.00
#
_symmetry.space_group_name_H-M   'P 1'
#
loop_
_entity.id
_entity.type
_entity.pdbx_description
1 polymer ?
#
loop_
_entity_poly.entity_id
_entity_poly.type
_entity_poly.pdbx_seq_one_letter_code
_entity_poly.pdbx_strand_id
1 'polypeptide(L)'
;MPKAQTPFQWHGRDRKSGNKLEYLRKNLTKIGIAVRPESHNWSDIQAVISRGDRRLSTIFMEVAADGHNLGAWKRALRKRQDDIPDLDYYAFREIPLDEVLPWEHLTDINKTTYLQKHQGEAATLAQ
;
A
#
# COMPACT_ATOMS: atom_id res chain seq x y z
N MET A 1 6.71 -8.58 -9.39
CA MET A 1 5.72 -9.66 -9.58
C MET A 1 4.38 -9.07 -9.92
N PRO A 2 3.97 -9.16 -11.15
CA PRO A 2 2.77 -8.44 -11.58
C PRO A 2 1.51 -8.85 -10.84
N LYS A 3 1.23 -10.15 -10.71
CA LYS A 3 0.00 -10.64 -10.04
C LYS A 3 -0.08 -10.28 -8.57
N ALA A 4 1.04 -10.32 -7.85
CA ALA A 4 1.06 -9.95 -6.43
C ALA A 4 0.90 -8.44 -6.23
N GLN A 5 1.34 -7.64 -7.19
CA GLN A 5 1.20 -6.18 -7.15
C GLN A 5 -0.21 -5.73 -7.57
N THR A 6 -0.87 -6.47 -8.46
CA THR A 6 -2.19 -6.10 -8.97
C THR A 6 -3.22 -5.83 -7.88
N PRO A 7 -3.51 -6.76 -6.95
CA PRO A 7 -4.44 -6.49 -5.85
C PRO A 7 -3.96 -5.33 -4.97
N PHE A 8 -2.67 -5.21 -4.74
CA PHE A 8 -2.12 -4.15 -3.93
C PHE A 8 -2.26 -2.77 -4.59
N GLN A 9 -2.07 -2.69 -5.90
CA GLN A 9 -2.16 -1.42 -6.63
C GLN A 9 -3.58 -0.88 -6.67
N TRP A 10 -4.58 -1.72 -6.95
CA TRP A 10 -5.95 -1.27 -7.16
C TRP A 10 -6.84 -1.39 -5.93
N HIS A 11 -6.79 -2.50 -5.21
CA HIS A 11 -7.69 -2.72 -4.06
C HIS A 11 -7.33 -1.95 -2.80
N GLY A 12 -6.12 -1.42 -2.71
CA GLY A 12 -5.67 -0.81 -1.48
C GLY A 12 -5.40 -1.84 -0.37
N ARG A 13 -5.07 -1.32 0.78
CA ARG A 13 -4.72 -2.12 1.94
C ARG A 13 -5.95 -2.44 2.82
N ASP A 14 -6.03 -3.66 3.33
CA ASP A 14 -7.08 -4.03 4.28
C ASP A 14 -6.79 -3.41 5.66
N ARG A 15 -7.70 -2.54 6.14
CA ARG A 15 -7.61 -1.91 7.48
C ARG A 15 -7.64 -2.92 8.61
N LYS A 16 -8.21 -4.11 8.40
CA LYS A 16 -8.31 -5.17 9.41
C LYS A 16 -7.09 -6.09 9.43
N SER A 17 -6.10 -5.86 8.59
CA SER A 17 -4.91 -6.73 8.48
C SER A 17 -4.14 -6.86 9.80
N GLY A 18 -4.09 -5.81 10.62
CA GLY A 18 -3.45 -5.85 11.94
C GLY A 18 -4.09 -6.87 12.89
N ASN A 19 -5.41 -6.92 12.95
CA ASN A 19 -6.14 -7.88 13.80
C ASN A 19 -5.96 -9.32 13.30
N LYS A 20 -5.95 -9.53 11.98
CA LYS A 20 -5.69 -10.83 11.36
C LYS A 20 -4.29 -11.32 11.69
N LEU A 21 -3.30 -10.44 11.60
CA LEU A 21 -1.91 -10.75 11.90
C LEU A 21 -1.71 -11.13 13.38
N GLU A 22 -2.32 -10.40 14.30
CA GLU A 22 -2.27 -10.70 15.73
C GLU A 22 -2.94 -12.05 16.05
N TYR A 23 -4.08 -12.33 15.45
CA TYR A 23 -4.74 -13.62 15.57
C TYR A 23 -3.85 -14.77 15.08
N LEU A 24 -3.23 -14.64 13.91
CA LEU A 24 -2.31 -15.63 13.36
C LEU A 24 -1.09 -15.80 14.26
N ARG A 25 -0.47 -14.71 14.71
CA ARG A 25 0.67 -14.76 15.63
C ARG A 25 0.34 -15.55 16.89
N LYS A 26 -0.77 -15.24 17.54
CA LYS A 26 -1.21 -15.89 18.77
C LYS A 26 -1.43 -17.39 18.59
N ASN A 27 -2.07 -17.81 17.51
CA ASN A 27 -2.39 -19.22 17.29
C ASN A 27 -1.18 -20.03 16.81
N LEU A 28 -0.35 -19.49 15.93
CA LEU A 28 0.85 -20.17 15.43
C LEU A 28 1.92 -20.33 16.52
N THR A 29 2.08 -19.33 17.39
CA THR A 29 3.01 -19.43 18.53
C THR A 29 2.62 -20.56 19.48
N LYS A 30 1.32 -20.82 19.69
CA LYS A 30 0.85 -21.92 20.54
C LYS A 30 1.26 -23.32 20.06
N ILE A 31 1.44 -23.48 18.76
CA ILE A 31 1.88 -24.74 18.15
C ILE A 31 3.38 -24.75 17.82
N GLY A 32 4.16 -23.84 18.43
CA GLY A 32 5.61 -23.81 18.32
C GLY A 32 6.15 -23.12 17.06
N ILE A 33 5.32 -22.47 16.25
CA ILE A 33 5.76 -21.73 15.06
C ILE A 33 6.11 -20.30 15.45
N ALA A 34 7.38 -19.91 15.24
CA ALA A 34 7.82 -18.53 15.43
C ALA A 34 7.31 -17.63 14.30
N VAL A 35 6.52 -16.60 14.65
CA VAL A 35 6.01 -15.62 13.71
C VAL A 35 6.72 -14.29 13.94
N ARG A 36 7.36 -13.75 12.90
CA ARG A 36 7.99 -12.43 12.91
C ARG A 36 7.21 -11.50 11.97
N PRO A 37 6.15 -10.86 12.46
CA PRO A 37 5.37 -9.95 11.63
C PRO A 37 6.12 -8.64 11.41
N GLU A 38 5.98 -8.07 10.22
CA GLU A 38 6.33 -6.67 10.01
C GLU A 38 5.39 -5.74 10.78
N SER A 39 5.87 -4.56 11.09
CA SER A 39 5.05 -3.54 11.75
C SER A 39 3.90 -3.11 10.84
N HIS A 40 2.68 -3.27 11.32
CA HIS A 40 1.48 -2.83 10.61
C HIS A 40 1.54 -1.35 10.18
N ASN A 41 2.03 -0.49 11.07
CA ASN A 41 2.18 0.93 10.79
C ASN A 41 3.21 1.22 9.68
N TRP A 42 4.31 0.47 9.62
CA TRP A 42 5.28 0.58 8.54
C TRP A 42 4.72 0.08 7.22
N SER A 43 3.91 -0.97 7.25
CA SER A 43 3.25 -1.45 6.03
C SER A 43 2.27 -0.41 5.45
N ASP A 44 1.66 0.44 6.28
CA ASP A 44 0.84 1.56 5.79
C ASP A 44 1.70 2.60 5.06
N ILE A 45 2.87 2.94 5.61
CA ILE A 45 3.82 3.84 4.95
C ILE A 45 4.37 3.22 3.65
N GLN A 46 4.68 1.93 3.64
CA GLN A 46 5.07 1.22 2.42
C GLN A 46 3.98 1.29 1.35
N ALA A 47 2.71 1.17 1.74
CA ALA A 47 1.59 1.33 0.82
C ALA A 47 1.51 2.74 0.24
N VAL A 48 1.68 3.78 1.08
CA VAL A 48 1.76 5.18 0.64
C VAL A 48 2.87 5.37 -0.38
N ILE A 49 4.08 4.86 -0.11
CA ILE A 49 5.24 4.98 -1.00
C ILE A 49 4.99 4.25 -2.33
N SER A 50 4.45 3.02 -2.27
CA SER A 50 4.27 2.17 -3.44
C SER A 50 3.15 2.63 -4.37
N ARG A 51 2.16 3.35 -3.84
CA ARG A 51 0.97 3.81 -4.57
C ARG A 51 0.94 5.32 -4.74
N GLY A 52 1.96 6.00 -4.24
CA GLY A 52 2.07 7.44 -4.25
C GLY A 52 2.50 8.01 -5.61
N ASP A 53 2.44 9.30 -5.68
CA ASP A 53 2.82 10.07 -6.85
C ASP A 53 3.88 11.14 -6.49
N ARG A 54 4.24 11.98 -7.47
CA ARG A 54 5.27 13.01 -7.30
C ARG A 54 4.98 14.03 -6.18
N ARG A 55 3.73 14.17 -5.74
CA ARG A 55 3.35 15.07 -4.63
C ARG A 55 4.00 14.65 -3.32
N LEU A 56 4.34 13.36 -3.17
CA LEU A 56 5.06 12.86 -2.00
C LEU A 56 6.51 13.34 -1.90
N SER A 57 7.08 13.96 -2.93
CA SER A 57 8.47 14.43 -2.91
C SER A 57 8.75 15.38 -1.73
N THR A 58 7.82 16.26 -1.42
CA THR A 58 7.93 17.18 -0.27
C THR A 58 7.87 16.45 1.07
N ILE A 59 7.05 15.40 1.14
CA ILE A 59 6.97 14.52 2.33
C ILE A 59 8.29 13.82 2.55
N PHE A 60 8.90 13.25 1.50
CA PHE A 60 10.22 12.61 1.61
C PHE A 60 11.29 13.56 2.15
N MET A 61 11.32 14.81 1.68
CA MET A 61 12.27 15.81 2.15
C MET A 61 12.06 16.14 3.64
N GLU A 62 10.82 16.31 4.07
CA GLU A 62 10.50 16.58 5.48
C GLU A 62 10.85 15.39 6.39
N VAL A 63 10.53 14.18 5.97
CA VAL A 63 10.86 12.95 6.70
C VAL A 63 12.38 12.77 6.79
N ALA A 64 13.11 13.04 5.72
CA ALA A 64 14.56 12.98 5.71
C ALA A 64 15.19 13.95 6.72
N ALA A 65 14.64 15.15 6.87
CA ALA A 65 15.10 16.14 7.84
C ALA A 65 14.70 15.79 9.29
N ASP A 66 13.61 15.02 9.49
CA ASP A 66 13.03 14.71 10.82
C ASP A 66 13.35 13.28 11.32
N GLY A 67 14.41 12.66 10.80
CA GLY A 67 14.99 11.43 11.35
C GLY A 67 14.40 10.11 10.84
N HIS A 68 13.69 10.07 9.72
CA HIS A 68 13.26 8.86 8.99
C HIS A 68 12.39 7.86 9.76
N ASN A 69 11.86 8.21 10.93
CA ASN A 69 11.06 7.31 11.73
C ASN A 69 9.56 7.42 11.39
N LEU A 70 8.77 6.47 11.89
CA LEU A 70 7.32 6.43 11.67
C LEU A 70 6.61 7.71 12.14
N GLY A 71 7.11 8.32 13.24
CA GLY A 71 6.58 9.60 13.73
C GLY A 71 6.80 10.75 12.75
N ALA A 72 7.98 10.80 12.12
CA ALA A 72 8.29 11.78 11.07
C ALA A 72 7.31 11.68 9.90
N TRP A 73 7.03 10.46 9.42
CA TRP A 73 6.04 10.23 8.37
C TRP A 73 4.65 10.73 8.75
N LYS A 74 4.18 10.39 9.95
CA LYS A 74 2.86 10.82 10.43
C LYS A 74 2.77 12.34 10.58
N ARG A 75 3.85 13.00 11.07
CA ARG A 75 3.91 14.46 11.18
C ARG A 75 3.89 15.14 9.82
N ALA A 76 4.73 14.67 8.89
CA ALA A 76 4.84 15.25 7.56
C ALA A 76 3.51 15.14 6.78
N LEU A 77 2.86 13.97 6.78
CA LEU A 77 1.55 13.76 6.15
C LEU A 77 0.47 14.66 6.75
N ARG A 78 0.43 14.80 8.09
CA ARG A 78 -0.53 15.68 8.78
C ARG A 78 -0.30 17.16 8.45
N LYS A 79 0.96 17.59 8.43
CA LYS A 79 1.33 18.98 8.13
C LYS A 79 0.92 19.41 6.73
N ARG A 80 0.88 18.47 5.79
CA ARG A 80 0.60 18.70 4.37
C ARG A 80 -0.80 18.26 3.94
N GLN A 81 -1.70 18.00 4.87
CA GLN A 81 -3.05 17.45 4.58
C GLN A 81 -3.90 18.37 3.68
N ASP A 82 -3.59 19.67 3.62
CA ASP A 82 -4.31 20.62 2.76
C ASP A 82 -3.76 20.65 1.32
N ASP A 83 -2.51 20.23 1.13
CA ASP A 83 -1.81 20.28 -0.16
C ASP A 83 -1.70 18.90 -0.82
N ILE A 84 -1.67 17.84 -0.03
CA ILE A 84 -1.39 16.46 -0.47
C ILE A 84 -2.45 15.53 0.12
N PRO A 85 -2.96 14.57 -0.67
CA PRO A 85 -3.85 13.56 -0.15
C PRO A 85 -3.29 12.85 1.07
N ASP A 86 -4.16 12.46 1.97
CA ASP A 86 -3.80 11.80 3.22
C ASP A 86 -3.34 10.34 3.03
N LEU A 87 -2.97 9.71 4.14
CA LEU A 87 -2.58 8.30 4.18
C LEU A 87 -3.70 7.39 3.65
N ASP A 88 -4.94 7.71 3.95
CA ASP A 88 -6.10 6.92 3.55
C ASP A 88 -6.28 6.90 2.03
N TYR A 89 -6.09 8.03 1.39
CA TYR A 89 -6.14 8.15 -0.05
C TYR A 89 -5.10 7.25 -0.74
N TYR A 90 -3.86 7.26 -0.25
CA TYR A 90 -2.80 6.48 -0.89
C TYR A 90 -2.87 5.00 -0.52
N ALA A 91 -3.05 4.65 0.76
CA ALA A 91 -2.90 3.29 1.24
C ALA A 91 -4.17 2.44 1.12
N PHE A 92 -5.35 3.03 1.31
CA PHE A 92 -6.56 2.26 1.53
C PHE A 92 -7.62 2.38 0.46
N ARG A 93 -7.62 3.44 -0.38
CA ARG A 93 -8.62 3.55 -1.44
C ARG A 93 -8.41 2.49 -2.51
N GLU A 94 -9.47 2.05 -3.12
CA GLU A 94 -9.42 1.32 -4.37
C GLU A 94 -9.13 2.29 -5.52
N ILE A 95 -8.23 1.91 -6.42
CA ILE A 95 -7.91 2.69 -7.62
C ILE A 95 -8.74 2.11 -8.77
N PRO A 96 -9.60 2.91 -9.43
CA PRO A 96 -10.32 2.46 -10.61
C PRO A 96 -9.38 1.97 -11.71
N LEU A 97 -9.79 0.95 -12.46
CA LEU A 97 -8.94 0.34 -13.49
C LEU A 97 -8.66 1.27 -14.67
N ASP A 98 -9.48 2.29 -14.86
CA ASP A 98 -9.36 3.32 -15.88
C ASP A 98 -8.61 4.58 -15.40
N GLU A 99 -8.21 4.62 -14.12
CA GLU A 99 -7.39 5.71 -13.59
C GLU A 99 -5.95 5.60 -14.08
N VAL A 100 -5.41 6.70 -14.61
CA VAL A 100 -4.01 6.78 -15.01
C VAL A 100 -3.09 6.70 -13.80
N LEU A 101 -2.24 5.68 -13.78
CA LEU A 101 -1.29 5.47 -12.68
C LEU A 101 -0.05 6.35 -12.84
N PRO A 102 0.54 6.87 -11.75
CA PRO A 102 1.72 7.73 -11.80
C PRO A 102 2.92 7.12 -12.52
N TRP A 103 3.00 5.79 -12.55
CA TRP A 103 4.09 5.00 -13.17
C TRP A 103 3.69 4.33 -14.48
N GLU A 104 2.51 4.64 -15.02
CA GLU A 104 1.99 3.96 -16.22
C GLU A 104 2.90 4.16 -17.45
N HIS A 105 3.57 5.32 -17.54
CA HIS A 105 4.56 5.61 -18.57
C HIS A 105 5.79 4.68 -18.57
N LEU A 106 6.01 3.93 -17.48
CA LEU A 106 7.07 2.93 -17.34
C LEU A 106 6.59 1.51 -17.70
N THR A 107 5.31 1.34 -17.98
CA THR A 107 4.69 0.03 -18.16
C THR A 107 4.40 -0.20 -19.65
N ASP A 108 4.77 -1.39 -20.15
CA ASP A 108 4.34 -1.85 -21.46
C ASP A 108 2.81 -2.05 -21.45
N ILE A 109 2.14 -1.48 -22.45
CA ILE A 109 0.68 -1.55 -22.59
C ILE A 109 0.16 -3.00 -22.62
N ASN A 110 0.91 -3.92 -23.22
CA ASN A 110 0.55 -5.34 -23.24
C ASN A 110 0.56 -5.95 -21.84
N LYS A 111 1.48 -5.54 -20.98
CA LYS A 111 1.56 -5.99 -19.59
C LYS A 111 0.41 -5.43 -18.76
N THR A 112 0.02 -4.18 -18.99
CA THR A 112 -1.12 -3.55 -18.29
C THR A 112 -2.41 -4.28 -18.63
N THR A 113 -2.68 -4.56 -19.89
CA THR A 113 -3.86 -5.32 -20.34
C THR A 113 -3.89 -6.72 -19.73
N TYR A 114 -2.75 -7.41 -19.69
CA TYR A 114 -2.63 -8.72 -19.05
C TYR A 114 -2.96 -8.66 -17.56
N LEU A 115 -2.46 -7.66 -16.83
CA LEU A 115 -2.72 -7.47 -15.40
C LEU A 115 -4.20 -7.19 -15.13
N GLN A 116 -4.84 -6.34 -15.92
CA GLN A 116 -6.26 -6.03 -15.81
C GLN A 116 -7.13 -7.27 -16.04
N LYS A 117 -6.80 -8.08 -17.06
CA LYS A 117 -7.48 -9.35 -17.31
C LYS A 117 -7.38 -10.28 -16.11
N HIS A 118 -6.19 -10.49 -15.55
CA HIS A 118 -6.00 -11.34 -14.38
C HIS A 118 -6.71 -10.82 -13.13
N GLN A 119 -6.78 -9.50 -12.99
CA GLN A 119 -7.55 -8.88 -11.91
C GLN A 119 -9.05 -9.23 -12.03
N GLY A 120 -9.61 -9.13 -13.23
CA GLY A 120 -11.00 -9.51 -13.49
C GLY A 120 -11.27 -11.00 -13.22
N GLU A 121 -10.37 -11.89 -13.66
CA GLU A 121 -10.45 -13.33 -13.39
C GLU A 121 -10.40 -13.62 -11.87
N ALA A 122 -9.50 -12.97 -11.13
CA ALA A 122 -9.40 -13.15 -9.69
C ALA A 122 -10.67 -12.66 -8.95
N ALA A 123 -11.25 -11.55 -9.38
CA ALA A 123 -12.49 -11.04 -8.80
C ALA A 123 -13.67 -12.00 -9.02
N THR A 124 -13.74 -12.66 -10.19
CA THR A 124 -14.78 -13.66 -10.49
C THR A 124 -14.64 -14.92 -9.63
N LEU A 125 -13.40 -15.35 -9.33
CA LEU A 125 -13.15 -16.52 -8.50
C LEU A 125 -13.36 -16.28 -6.99
N ALA A 126 -13.45 -15.04 -6.57
CA ALA A 126 -13.64 -14.65 -5.17
C ALA A 126 -15.12 -14.52 -4.76
N GLN A 127 -16.05 -14.70 -5.71
CA GLN A 127 -17.51 -14.72 -5.49
C GLN A 127 -17.99 -16.16 -5.28
#